data_ee6754d54f8636be215828eaad9e6d15
#
_entry.id   ee6754d54f8636be215828eaad9e6d15
#
_cell.length_a   1.000
_cell.length_b   1.000
_cell.length_c   1.000
_cell.angle_alpha   90.00
_cell.angle_beta   90.00
_cell.angle_gamma   90.00
#
_symmetry.space_group_name_H-M   'P 1'
#
loop_
_entity.id
_entity.type
_entity.pdbx_description
1 polymer ?
#
loop_
_entity_poly.entity_id
_entity_poly.type
_entity_poly.pdbx_seq_one_letter_code
_entity_poly.pdbx_strand_id
1 'polypeptide(L)'
;MRVLNIEDDTFKHNDICKALSGCGIKDVEWSNNLADGWKQIKNSIDSNNPYDLIITDMYYPGEPGGREEQSGDILIDREIKNKITIPVILCSSVNLKYPEIYGCVYYSRERNWEADMQTLVNSLVAG
;
A
#
# COMPACT_ATOMS: atom_id res chain seq x y z
N MET A 1 -8.85 0.91 -11.80
CA MET A 1 -8.02 1.43 -10.69
C MET A 1 -6.66 0.74 -10.75
N ARG A 2 -5.63 1.51 -10.68
CA ARG A 2 -4.25 1.05 -10.75
C ARG A 2 -3.62 1.15 -9.36
N VAL A 3 -3.17 0.03 -8.81
CA VAL A 3 -2.71 -0.07 -7.43
C VAL A 3 -1.24 -0.49 -7.37
N LEU A 4 -0.47 0.12 -6.49
CA LEU A 4 0.86 -0.34 -6.13
C LEU A 4 0.82 -0.92 -4.71
N ASN A 5 1.26 -2.17 -4.57
CA ASN A 5 1.44 -2.79 -3.26
C ASN A 5 2.93 -2.89 -2.94
N ILE A 6 3.34 -2.35 -1.80
CA ILE A 6 4.73 -2.43 -1.33
C ILE A 6 4.76 -3.37 -0.12
N GLU A 7 5.29 -4.56 -0.33
CA GLU A 7 5.21 -5.67 0.61
C GLU A 7 6.33 -6.67 0.31
N ASP A 8 7.07 -7.11 1.31
CA ASP A 8 8.15 -8.08 1.12
C ASP A 8 7.71 -9.54 1.34
N ASP A 9 6.53 -9.77 1.92
CA ASP A 9 5.97 -11.10 2.11
C ASP A 9 5.10 -11.47 0.90
N THR A 10 5.54 -12.47 0.14
CA THR A 10 4.84 -12.93 -1.06
C THR A 10 3.43 -13.45 -0.75
N PHE A 11 3.25 -14.17 0.36
CA PHE A 11 1.94 -14.70 0.74
C PHE A 11 0.96 -13.58 1.08
N LYS A 12 1.41 -12.59 1.82
CA LYS A 12 0.58 -11.43 2.15
C LYS A 12 0.24 -10.61 0.91
N HIS A 13 1.20 -10.43 0.00
CA HIS A 13 0.94 -9.77 -1.28
C HIS A 13 -0.16 -10.50 -2.06
N ASN A 14 -0.08 -11.83 -2.15
CA ASN A 14 -1.10 -12.63 -2.85
C ASN A 14 -2.47 -12.51 -2.19
N ASP A 15 -2.52 -12.50 -0.86
CA ASP A 15 -3.77 -12.31 -0.12
C ASP A 15 -4.39 -10.93 -0.39
N ILE A 16 -3.56 -9.90 -0.43
CA ILE A 16 -4.01 -8.55 -0.77
C ILE A 16 -4.57 -8.51 -2.20
N CYS A 17 -3.90 -9.13 -3.15
CA CYS A 17 -4.37 -9.23 -4.53
C CYS A 17 -5.74 -9.92 -4.62
N LYS A 18 -5.96 -10.97 -3.84
CA LYS A 18 -7.27 -11.65 -3.78
C LYS A 18 -8.35 -10.74 -3.24
N ALA A 19 -8.06 -10.00 -2.18
CA ALA A 19 -9.01 -9.04 -1.61
C ALA A 19 -9.38 -7.96 -2.63
N LEU A 20 -8.40 -7.43 -3.34
CA LEU A 20 -8.60 -6.43 -4.39
C LEU A 20 -9.39 -7.00 -5.58
N SER A 21 -9.15 -8.24 -5.95
CA SER A 21 -9.91 -8.94 -6.99
C SER A 21 -11.40 -9.00 -6.64
N GLY A 22 -11.73 -9.16 -5.38
CA GLY A 22 -13.10 -9.09 -4.88
C GLY A 22 -13.75 -7.73 -5.08
N CYS A 23 -12.96 -6.67 -5.27
CA CYS A 23 -13.43 -5.32 -5.60
C CYS A 23 -13.38 -5.03 -7.11
N GLY A 24 -13.06 -6.01 -7.93
CA GLY A 24 -12.91 -5.84 -9.38
C GLY A 24 -11.58 -5.25 -9.80
N ILE A 25 -10.60 -5.16 -8.92
CA ILE A 25 -9.28 -4.59 -9.20
C ILE A 25 -8.30 -5.70 -9.53
N LYS A 26 -7.73 -5.66 -10.74
CA LYS A 26 -6.78 -6.66 -11.22
C LYS A 26 -5.43 -6.06 -11.62
N ASP A 27 -5.35 -4.75 -11.77
CA ASP A 27 -4.12 -4.04 -12.13
C ASP A 27 -3.37 -3.66 -10.84
N VAL A 28 -2.62 -4.63 -10.30
CA VAL A 28 -1.83 -4.47 -9.07
C VAL A 28 -0.36 -4.68 -9.41
N GLU A 29 0.42 -3.62 -9.25
CA GLU A 29 1.87 -3.69 -9.34
C GLU A 29 2.47 -3.93 -7.96
N TRP A 30 3.67 -4.47 -7.90
CA TRP A 30 4.29 -4.91 -6.67
C TRP A 30 5.74 -4.45 -6.57
N SER A 31 6.11 -4.02 -5.38
CA SER A 31 7.50 -3.79 -5.00
C SER A 31 7.76 -4.39 -3.61
N ASN A 32 8.94 -4.94 -3.40
CA ASN A 32 9.31 -5.57 -2.13
C ASN A 32 10.26 -4.73 -1.28
N ASN A 33 10.50 -3.49 -1.67
CA ASN A 33 11.37 -2.57 -0.92
C ASN A 33 10.98 -1.12 -1.19
N LEU A 34 11.42 -0.23 -0.31
CA LEU A 34 11.06 1.18 -0.39
C LEU A 34 11.67 1.88 -1.60
N ALA A 35 12.94 1.63 -1.89
CA ALA A 35 13.65 2.33 -2.98
C ALA A 35 12.95 2.10 -4.32
N ASP A 36 12.64 0.85 -4.64
CA ASP A 36 11.95 0.51 -5.89
C ASP A 36 10.51 1.02 -5.89
N GLY A 37 9.80 0.88 -4.76
CA GLY A 37 8.43 1.39 -4.63
C GLY A 37 8.36 2.89 -4.80
N TRP A 38 9.27 3.63 -4.19
CA TRP A 38 9.34 5.09 -4.34
C TRP A 38 9.62 5.50 -5.78
N LYS A 39 10.53 4.79 -6.45
CA LYS A 39 10.84 5.03 -7.85
C LYS A 39 9.62 4.79 -8.74
N GLN A 40 8.87 3.73 -8.50
CA GLN A 40 7.63 3.44 -9.24
C GLN A 40 6.59 4.55 -9.04
N ILE A 41 6.44 5.06 -7.82
CA ILE A 41 5.53 6.17 -7.52
C ILE A 41 5.94 7.41 -8.30
N LYS A 42 7.22 7.80 -8.23
CA LYS A 42 7.73 8.97 -8.93
C LYS A 42 7.56 8.84 -10.44
N ASN A 43 7.89 7.69 -11.00
CA ASN A 43 7.74 7.44 -12.44
C ASN A 43 6.27 7.53 -12.87
N SER A 44 5.34 7.05 -12.05
CA SER A 44 3.91 7.12 -12.36
C SER A 44 3.43 8.57 -12.45
N ILE A 45 3.90 9.41 -11.55
CA ILE A 45 3.56 10.84 -11.54
C ILE A 45 4.20 11.54 -12.74
N ASP A 46 5.49 11.29 -12.99
CA ASP A 46 6.25 11.93 -14.07
C ASP A 46 5.72 11.56 -15.45
N SER A 47 5.18 10.34 -15.60
CA SER A 47 4.54 9.89 -16.85
C SER A 47 3.08 10.33 -16.97
N ASN A 48 2.58 11.14 -16.05
CA ASN A 48 1.20 11.60 -16.01
C ASN A 48 0.17 10.45 -15.94
N ASN A 49 0.56 9.37 -15.26
CA ASN A 49 -0.29 8.20 -15.03
C ASN A 49 -0.09 7.70 -13.59
N PRO A 50 -0.43 8.51 -12.57
CA PRO A 50 -0.20 8.15 -11.18
C PRO A 50 -1.04 6.95 -10.77
N TYR A 51 -0.55 6.21 -9.78
CA TYR A 51 -1.36 5.18 -9.14
C TYR A 51 -2.61 5.81 -8.50
N ASP A 52 -3.68 5.04 -8.50
CA ASP A 52 -4.93 5.44 -7.82
C ASP A 52 -4.90 5.14 -6.33
N LEU A 53 -4.05 4.19 -5.93
CA LEU A 53 -3.94 3.73 -4.54
C LEU A 53 -2.57 3.10 -4.31
N ILE A 54 -1.99 3.39 -3.15
CA ILE A 54 -0.80 2.69 -2.65
C ILE A 54 -1.22 1.91 -1.42
N ILE A 55 -0.89 0.61 -1.41
CA ILE A 55 -1.04 -0.23 -0.21
C ILE A 55 0.36 -0.56 0.26
N THR A 56 0.70 -0.25 1.49
CA THR A 56 2.03 -0.47 2.05
C THR A 56 1.94 -1.18 3.39
N ASP A 57 2.94 -2.06 3.66
CA ASP A 57 3.20 -2.50 5.02
C ASP A 57 3.99 -1.41 5.77
N MET A 58 4.14 -1.56 7.06
CA MET A 58 4.98 -0.68 7.88
C MET A 58 6.46 -1.12 7.83
N TYR A 59 6.72 -2.43 7.92
CA TYR A 59 8.06 -2.98 8.05
C TYR A 59 8.46 -3.78 6.82
N TYR A 60 9.44 -3.30 6.07
CA TYR A 60 10.04 -4.00 4.92
C TYR A 60 11.38 -3.35 4.59
N PRO A 61 12.22 -3.99 3.74
CA PRO A 61 13.52 -3.43 3.41
C PRO A 61 13.47 -2.05 2.76
N GLY A 62 14.40 -1.18 3.12
CA GLY A 62 14.56 0.12 2.47
C GLY A 62 15.10 -0.01 1.06
N GLU A 63 15.97 -1.02 0.85
CA GLU A 63 16.61 -1.29 -0.45
C GLU A 63 16.54 -2.78 -0.77
N PRO A 64 16.68 -3.18 -2.06
CA PRO A 64 16.66 -4.59 -2.43
C PRO A 64 17.69 -5.40 -1.64
N GLY A 65 17.25 -6.47 -0.99
CA GLY A 65 18.09 -7.33 -0.17
C GLY A 65 18.56 -6.72 1.15
N GLY A 66 18.07 -5.53 1.51
CA GLY A 66 18.43 -4.84 2.74
C GLY A 66 17.71 -5.38 3.97
N ARG A 67 17.95 -4.73 5.08
CA ARG A 67 17.29 -5.06 6.35
C ARG A 67 15.89 -4.48 6.40
N GLU A 68 15.02 -5.12 7.15
CA GLU A 68 13.71 -4.59 7.49
C GLU A 68 13.84 -3.29 8.27
N GLU A 69 13.11 -2.27 7.84
CA GLU A 69 13.06 -0.95 8.45
C GLU A 69 11.60 -0.50 8.57
N GLN A 70 11.37 0.64 9.20
CA GLN A 70 10.04 1.27 9.24
C GLN A 70 9.77 2.01 7.92
N SER A 71 9.84 1.28 6.83
CA SER A 71 9.77 1.83 5.47
C SER A 71 8.42 2.44 5.14
N GLY A 72 7.34 1.91 5.70
CA GLY A 72 6.00 2.48 5.53
C GLY A 72 5.90 3.88 6.10
N ASP A 73 6.50 4.11 7.27
CA ASP A 73 6.55 5.42 7.89
C ASP A 73 7.34 6.43 7.04
N ILE A 74 8.48 5.98 6.52
CA ILE A 74 9.32 6.80 5.62
C ILE A 74 8.55 7.15 4.35
N LEU A 75 7.84 6.21 3.76
CA LEU A 75 7.04 6.42 2.55
C LEU A 75 5.97 7.49 2.78
N ILE A 76 5.23 7.36 3.87
CA ILE A 76 4.15 8.29 4.21
C ILE A 76 4.73 9.70 4.42
N ASP A 77 5.84 9.82 5.13
CA ASP A 77 6.51 11.10 5.36
C ASP A 77 6.96 11.73 4.03
N ARG A 78 7.51 10.94 3.12
CA ARG A 78 7.91 11.41 1.78
C ARG A 78 6.72 11.89 0.96
N GLU A 79 5.59 11.18 0.99
CA GLU A 79 4.37 11.61 0.31
C GLU A 79 3.91 12.98 0.81
N ILE A 80 3.86 13.15 2.13
CA ILE A 80 3.45 14.41 2.74
C ILE A 80 4.38 15.55 2.34
N LYS A 81 5.69 15.35 2.46
CA LYS A 81 6.70 16.35 2.13
C LYS A 81 6.70 16.74 0.65
N ASN A 82 6.42 15.79 -0.23
CA ASN A 82 6.38 16.02 -1.67
C ASN A 82 4.98 16.39 -2.17
N LYS A 83 4.01 16.56 -1.29
CA LYS A 83 2.62 16.92 -1.60
C LYS A 83 1.97 15.96 -2.60
N ILE A 84 2.30 14.68 -2.48
CA ILE A 84 1.69 13.62 -3.28
C ILE A 84 0.33 13.30 -2.69
N THR A 85 -0.71 13.26 -3.54
CA THR A 85 -2.09 13.10 -3.10
C THR A 85 -2.65 11.70 -3.37
N ILE A 86 -1.82 10.75 -3.76
CA ILE A 86 -2.27 9.36 -3.96
C ILE A 86 -2.68 8.78 -2.62
N PRO A 87 -3.91 8.25 -2.49
CA PRO A 87 -4.36 7.62 -1.24
C PRO A 87 -3.46 6.47 -0.81
N VAL A 88 -3.19 6.36 0.48
CA VAL A 88 -2.38 5.28 1.06
C VAL A 88 -3.20 4.49 2.07
N ILE A 89 -3.19 3.17 1.92
CA ILE A 89 -3.69 2.24 2.93
C ILE A 89 -2.48 1.52 3.55
N LEU A 90 -2.38 1.59 4.87
CA LEU A 90 -1.38 0.84 5.62
C LEU A 90 -1.97 -0.51 6.01
N CYS A 91 -1.41 -1.59 5.48
CA CYS A 91 -1.85 -2.96 5.78
C CYS A 91 -0.73 -3.68 6.54
N SER A 92 -0.89 -3.81 7.84
CA SER A 92 0.16 -4.30 8.73
C SER A 92 -0.35 -5.39 9.67
N SER A 93 0.54 -6.31 10.05
CA SER A 93 0.28 -7.30 11.09
C SER A 93 0.34 -6.70 12.50
N VAL A 94 0.73 -5.44 12.61
CA VAL A 94 0.63 -4.66 13.84
C VAL A 94 -0.59 -3.75 13.74
N ASN A 95 -1.39 -3.69 14.79
CA ASN A 95 -2.59 -2.84 14.79
C ASN A 95 -2.20 -1.38 14.99
N LEU A 96 -2.00 -0.70 13.88
CA LEU A 96 -1.53 0.69 13.83
C LEU A 96 -2.66 1.63 13.46
N LYS A 97 -2.59 2.85 13.99
CA LYS A 97 -3.46 3.96 13.59
C LYS A 97 -2.60 5.07 13.02
N TYR A 98 -2.98 5.53 11.84
CA TYR A 98 -2.22 6.54 11.11
C TYR A 98 -3.21 7.54 10.51
N PRO A 99 -3.53 8.63 11.25
CA PRO A 99 -4.60 9.55 10.82
C PRO A 99 -4.27 10.37 9.56
N GLU A 100 -3.00 10.45 9.18
CA GLU A 100 -2.55 11.25 8.03
C GLU A 100 -2.80 10.57 6.69
N ILE A 101 -3.20 9.30 6.66
CA ILE A 101 -3.42 8.54 5.43
C ILE A 101 -4.89 8.14 5.28
N TYR A 102 -5.21 7.54 4.13
CA TYR A 102 -6.59 7.18 3.81
C TYR A 102 -7.18 6.15 4.77
N GLY A 103 -6.40 5.15 5.16
CA GLY A 103 -6.87 4.15 6.10
C GLY A 103 -5.82 3.14 6.51
N CYS A 104 -6.14 2.36 7.54
CA CYS A 104 -5.30 1.30 8.06
C CYS A 104 -6.09 -0.01 8.11
N VAL A 105 -5.43 -1.10 7.75
CA VAL A 105 -5.98 -2.45 7.84
C VAL A 105 -5.08 -3.27 8.76
N TYR A 106 -5.67 -3.87 9.78
CA TYR A 106 -4.97 -4.79 10.66
C TYR A 106 -5.02 -6.19 10.03
N TYR A 107 -3.89 -6.60 9.43
CA TYR A 107 -3.74 -7.90 8.79
C TYR A 107 -3.57 -8.98 9.87
N SER A 108 -4.69 -9.52 10.34
CA SER A 108 -4.72 -10.48 11.44
C SER A 108 -5.90 -11.43 11.29
N ARG A 109 -5.71 -12.67 11.75
CA ARG A 109 -6.78 -13.66 11.81
C ARG A 109 -7.85 -13.34 12.86
N GLU A 110 -7.55 -12.40 13.76
CA GLU A 110 -8.51 -11.93 14.77
C GLU A 110 -9.61 -11.05 14.16
N ARG A 111 -9.40 -10.58 12.93
CA ARG A 111 -10.36 -9.72 12.22
C ARG A 111 -10.59 -10.27 10.81
N ASN A 112 -11.73 -9.90 10.23
CA ASN A 112 -11.94 -10.05 8.80
C ASN A 112 -11.25 -8.90 8.07
N TRP A 113 -9.92 -8.97 7.98
CA TRP A 113 -9.09 -7.92 7.37
C TRP A 113 -9.43 -7.71 5.89
N GLU A 114 -9.86 -8.79 5.19
CA GLU A 114 -10.27 -8.70 3.78
C GLU A 114 -11.49 -7.78 3.62
N ALA A 115 -12.48 -7.95 4.49
CA ALA A 115 -13.66 -7.08 4.49
C ALA A 115 -13.29 -5.64 4.82
N ASP A 116 -12.38 -5.43 5.77
CA ASP A 116 -11.89 -4.09 6.11
C ASP A 116 -11.20 -3.44 4.91
N MET A 117 -10.33 -4.18 4.23
CA MET A 117 -9.67 -3.72 3.01
C MET A 117 -10.69 -3.37 1.92
N GLN A 118 -11.61 -4.27 1.66
CA GLN A 118 -12.61 -4.09 0.61
C GLN A 118 -13.52 -2.89 0.90
N THR A 119 -13.87 -2.66 2.15
CA THR A 119 -14.67 -1.50 2.56
C THR A 119 -13.94 -0.19 2.21
N LEU A 120 -12.66 -0.09 2.55
CA LEU A 120 -11.86 1.09 2.24
C LEU A 120 -11.73 1.30 0.72
N VAL A 121 -11.42 0.24 0.01
CA VAL A 121 -11.21 0.29 -1.45
C VAL A 121 -12.51 0.63 -2.17
N ASN A 122 -13.62 0.02 -1.80
CA ASN A 122 -14.93 0.31 -2.40
C ASN A 122 -15.34 1.76 -2.17
N SER A 123 -14.99 2.33 -1.03
CA SER A 123 -15.24 3.74 -0.74
C SER A 123 -14.45 4.66 -1.70
N LEU A 124 -13.22 4.29 -2.05
CA LEU A 124 -12.42 5.02 -3.05
C LEU A 124 -13.02 4.91 -4.44
N VAL A 125 -13.46 3.72 -4.83
CA VAL A 125 -14.06 3.48 -6.16
C VAL A 125 -15.37 4.23 -6.30
N ALA A 126 -16.18 4.28 -5.24
CA ALA A 126 -17.48 4.97 -5.24
C ALA A 126 -17.34 6.49 -5.19
N GLY A 127 -16.25 6.96 -4.62
CA GLY A 127 -15.98 8.38 -4.48
C GLY A 127 -15.29 8.98 -5.67
#